data_b14bd926e852b06ab8f9d720754e96a9
#
_entry.id   b14bd926e852b06ab8f9d720754e96a9
#
_cell.length_a   1.000
_cell.length_b   1.000
_cell.length_c   1.000
_cell.angle_alpha   90.00
_cell.angle_beta   90.00
_cell.angle_gamma   90.00
#
_symmetry.space_group_name_H-M   'P 1'
#
loop_
_entity.id
_entity.type
_entity.pdbx_description
1 polymer ?
#
loop_
_entity_poly.entity_id
_entity_poly.type
_entity_poly.pdbx_seq_one_letter_code
_entity_poly.pdbx_strand_id
1 'polypeptide(L)'
;ENTYSINKLKELQKKYPNLNILVGATTYKLFNPNEKKTSTARKISNEDIFYDVYNSAIFINDSGYVDVYHKTKLVPGVEKMPFPKILDPLAKIAVNLGGTSGSLGSENYINSFLVNTSLVTPLICYESVHGDIGLGETNLLAIITNDGWWKNTAGYKQHLNYARLRAIEQRKSVVRSANTGISSIINSRGDVLQKSNWDEVVCMQANVSLSNTNTVYSQLGDYIGRVSVFIAIIFLIMTFVKVRLSK
;
A
#
# COMPACT_ATOMS: atom_id res chain seq x y z
N GLU A 1 0.25 -16.81 -13.30
CA GLU A 1 -0.83 -17.33 -12.41
C GLU A 1 -0.62 -18.76 -11.92
N ASN A 2 0.24 -19.55 -12.53
CA ASN A 2 0.46 -20.97 -12.17
C ASN A 2 1.78 -21.20 -11.42
N THR A 3 2.12 -20.34 -10.47
CA THR A 3 3.27 -20.59 -9.61
C THR A 3 2.93 -21.61 -8.52
N TYR A 4 3.96 -22.31 -8.01
CA TYR A 4 3.81 -23.27 -6.92
C TYR A 4 3.07 -22.68 -5.72
N SER A 5 3.41 -21.45 -5.31
CA SER A 5 2.79 -20.76 -4.16
C SER A 5 1.30 -20.49 -4.38
N ILE A 6 0.92 -20.02 -5.57
CA ILE A 6 -0.51 -19.78 -5.90
C ILE A 6 -1.29 -21.08 -5.91
N ASN A 7 -0.71 -22.15 -6.46
CA ASN A 7 -1.37 -23.45 -6.48
C ASN A 7 -1.60 -23.99 -5.05
N LYS A 8 -0.64 -23.82 -4.14
CA LYS A 8 -0.80 -24.17 -2.72
C LYS A 8 -1.89 -23.37 -2.02
N LEU A 9 -1.99 -22.07 -2.30
CA LEU A 9 -3.07 -21.24 -1.77
C LEU A 9 -4.45 -21.67 -2.32
N LYS A 10 -4.53 -22.02 -3.61
CA LYS A 10 -5.75 -22.56 -4.21
C LYS A 10 -6.14 -23.94 -3.65
N GLU A 11 -5.18 -24.80 -3.33
CA GLU A 11 -5.43 -26.06 -2.63
C GLU A 11 -6.02 -25.81 -1.23
N LEU A 12 -5.46 -24.84 -0.49
CA LEU A 12 -6.00 -24.43 0.80
C LEU A 12 -7.43 -23.91 0.69
N GLN A 13 -7.68 -23.02 -0.30
CA GLN A 13 -9.00 -22.47 -0.56
C GLN A 13 -10.02 -23.58 -0.87
N LYS A 14 -9.68 -24.58 -1.71
CA LYS A 14 -10.54 -25.73 -2.01
C LYS A 14 -10.88 -26.55 -0.76
N LYS A 15 -9.95 -26.66 0.20
CA LYS A 15 -10.19 -27.34 1.47
C LYS A 15 -11.17 -26.58 2.36
N TYR A 16 -11.24 -25.26 2.21
CA TYR A 16 -12.09 -24.35 2.98
C TYR A 16 -12.91 -23.47 2.02
N PRO A 17 -14.07 -23.93 1.51
CA PRO A 17 -14.81 -23.29 0.41
C PRO A 17 -15.22 -21.84 0.63
N ASN A 18 -15.38 -21.40 1.89
CA ASN A 18 -15.72 -20.01 2.22
C ASN A 18 -14.49 -19.12 2.49
N LEU A 19 -13.27 -19.65 2.29
CA LEU A 19 -12.05 -18.95 2.57
C LEU A 19 -11.71 -18.00 1.41
N ASN A 20 -11.57 -16.72 1.75
CA ASN A 20 -10.96 -15.71 0.88
C ASN A 20 -9.54 -15.43 1.40
N ILE A 21 -8.56 -15.37 0.51
CA ILE A 21 -7.15 -15.23 0.86
C ILE A 21 -6.62 -13.92 0.28
N LEU A 22 -5.98 -13.09 1.12
CA LEU A 22 -5.28 -11.89 0.69
C LEU A 22 -3.82 -11.97 1.15
N VAL A 23 -2.87 -11.91 0.20
CA VAL A 23 -1.45 -12.08 0.46
C VAL A 23 -0.60 -11.10 -0.34
N GLY A 24 0.48 -10.59 0.26
CA GLY A 24 1.47 -9.76 -0.44
C GLY A 24 2.45 -10.61 -1.25
N ALA A 25 2.79 -10.12 -2.44
CA ALA A 25 3.74 -10.79 -3.33
C ALA A 25 4.45 -9.78 -4.25
N THR A 26 5.60 -10.20 -4.78
CA THR A 26 6.18 -9.57 -5.97
C THR A 26 5.61 -10.25 -7.20
N THR A 27 5.08 -9.47 -8.13
CA THR A 27 4.52 -9.96 -9.39
C THR A 27 5.27 -9.39 -10.58
N TYR A 28 5.16 -10.08 -11.71
CA TYR A 28 5.83 -9.73 -12.97
C TYR A 28 4.77 -9.66 -14.07
N LYS A 29 4.79 -8.56 -14.83
CA LYS A 29 3.99 -8.41 -16.05
C LYS A 29 4.92 -8.46 -17.26
N LEU A 30 4.73 -9.44 -18.11
CA LEU A 30 5.39 -9.49 -19.42
C LEU A 30 4.68 -8.54 -20.40
N PHE A 31 5.46 -7.79 -21.17
CA PHE A 31 4.92 -6.95 -22.24
C PHE A 31 4.75 -7.75 -23.52
N ASN A 32 3.63 -7.55 -24.20
CA ASN A 32 3.47 -8.03 -25.56
C ASN A 32 4.44 -7.26 -26.51
N PRO A 33 4.86 -7.85 -27.64
CA PRO A 33 5.83 -7.21 -28.54
C PRO A 33 5.45 -5.79 -28.96
N ASN A 34 4.17 -5.54 -29.20
CA ASN A 34 3.62 -4.24 -29.66
C ASN A 34 3.11 -3.36 -28.51
N GLU A 35 3.19 -3.79 -27.27
CA GLU A 35 2.74 -3.03 -26.11
C GLU A 35 3.75 -1.92 -25.78
N LYS A 36 3.22 -0.70 -25.50
CA LYS A 36 4.05 0.41 -25.06
C LYS A 36 4.69 0.08 -23.71
N LYS A 37 6.01 0.05 -23.68
CA LYS A 37 6.77 -0.22 -22.47
C LYS A 37 6.74 0.97 -21.52
N THR A 38 6.65 0.70 -20.24
CA THR A 38 6.74 1.71 -19.17
C THR A 38 8.18 2.19 -19.01
N SER A 39 8.39 3.26 -18.25
CA SER A 39 9.73 3.73 -17.88
C SER A 39 10.47 2.78 -16.92
N THR A 40 9.77 1.81 -16.35
CA THR A 40 10.30 0.82 -15.40
C THR A 40 10.53 -0.54 -16.04
N ALA A 41 10.17 -0.69 -17.33
CA ALA A 41 10.31 -1.92 -18.06
C ALA A 41 11.78 -2.40 -18.13
N ARG A 42 11.99 -3.67 -17.82
CA ARG A 42 13.27 -4.35 -17.81
C ARG A 42 13.34 -5.34 -18.96
N LYS A 43 14.50 -5.44 -19.59
CA LYS A 43 14.73 -6.43 -20.64
C LYS A 43 15.30 -7.73 -20.05
N ILE A 44 14.78 -8.88 -20.48
CA ILE A 44 15.40 -10.18 -20.15
C ILE A 44 16.72 -10.27 -20.95
N SER A 45 17.80 -10.64 -20.27
CA SER A 45 19.10 -10.82 -20.92
C SER A 45 19.00 -11.82 -22.07
N ASN A 46 19.54 -11.45 -23.23
CA ASN A 46 19.56 -12.25 -24.46
C ASN A 46 18.21 -12.51 -25.15
N GLU A 47 17.10 -11.91 -24.69
CA GLU A 47 15.78 -12.04 -25.31
C GLU A 47 15.21 -10.66 -25.61
N ASP A 48 14.34 -10.56 -26.61
CA ASP A 48 13.60 -9.30 -26.87
C ASP A 48 12.28 -9.26 -26.10
N ILE A 49 12.31 -9.76 -24.87
CA ILE A 49 11.19 -9.80 -23.94
C ILE A 49 11.41 -8.75 -22.86
N PHE A 50 10.38 -7.96 -22.62
CA PHE A 50 10.37 -6.96 -21.58
C PHE A 50 9.34 -7.30 -20.50
N TYR A 51 9.63 -6.91 -19.27
CA TYR A 51 8.75 -7.12 -18.12
C TYR A 51 8.84 -5.97 -17.14
N ASP A 52 7.75 -5.75 -16.40
CA ASP A 52 7.73 -4.92 -15.20
C ASP A 52 7.64 -5.78 -13.94
N VAL A 53 8.12 -5.22 -12.85
CA VAL A 53 8.08 -5.83 -11.52
C VAL A 53 7.20 -4.97 -10.63
N TYR A 54 6.23 -5.57 -9.95
CA TYR A 54 5.31 -4.88 -9.07
C TYR A 54 5.36 -5.43 -7.65
N ASN A 55 5.17 -4.55 -6.69
CA ASN A 55 4.77 -4.91 -5.33
C ASN A 55 3.25 -5.05 -5.34
N SER A 56 2.71 -6.19 -4.96
CA SER A 56 1.32 -6.53 -5.23
C SER A 56 0.61 -7.18 -4.05
N ALA A 57 -0.70 -7.03 -4.01
CA ALA A 57 -1.59 -7.84 -3.20
C ALA A 57 -2.36 -8.81 -4.11
N ILE A 58 -2.26 -10.09 -3.82
CA ILE A 58 -2.97 -11.16 -4.53
C ILE A 58 -4.18 -11.56 -3.68
N PHE A 59 -5.33 -11.54 -4.30
CA PHE A 59 -6.58 -11.98 -3.71
C PHE A 59 -7.07 -13.25 -4.38
N ILE A 60 -7.41 -14.28 -3.59
CA ILE A 60 -8.04 -15.51 -4.07
C ILE A 60 -9.39 -15.60 -3.36
N ASN A 61 -10.47 -15.54 -4.13
CA ASN A 61 -11.80 -15.59 -3.58
C ASN A 61 -12.25 -17.03 -3.29
N ASP A 62 -13.44 -17.17 -2.73
CA ASP A 62 -14.09 -18.45 -2.40
C ASP A 62 -14.36 -19.36 -3.61
N SER A 63 -14.38 -18.84 -4.83
CA SER A 63 -14.47 -19.64 -6.07
C SER A 63 -13.09 -20.03 -6.63
N GLY A 64 -11.98 -19.60 -6.02
CA GLY A 64 -10.62 -19.82 -6.48
C GLY A 64 -10.19 -18.87 -7.61
N TYR A 65 -10.99 -17.85 -7.92
CA TYR A 65 -10.59 -16.77 -8.83
C TYR A 65 -9.48 -15.93 -8.20
N VAL A 66 -8.48 -15.57 -9.00
CA VAL A 66 -7.32 -14.80 -8.58
C VAL A 66 -7.43 -13.38 -9.15
N ASP A 67 -7.43 -12.40 -8.28
CA ASP A 67 -7.31 -10.99 -8.63
C ASP A 67 -6.01 -10.39 -8.06
N VAL A 68 -5.50 -9.33 -8.69
CA VAL A 68 -4.21 -8.74 -8.33
C VAL A 68 -4.34 -7.22 -8.30
N TYR A 69 -3.93 -6.65 -7.19
CA TYR A 69 -3.74 -5.22 -7.04
C TYR A 69 -2.25 -4.88 -7.03
N HIS A 70 -1.82 -3.95 -7.87
CA HIS A 70 -0.47 -3.43 -7.90
C HIS A 70 -0.36 -2.13 -7.11
N LYS A 71 0.69 -2.03 -6.29
CA LYS A 71 0.94 -0.87 -5.43
C LYS A 71 0.95 0.44 -6.22
N THR A 72 0.26 1.46 -5.71
CA THR A 72 0.14 2.79 -6.34
C THR A 72 1.19 3.78 -5.83
N LYS A 73 1.49 3.78 -4.53
CA LYS A 73 2.45 4.71 -3.90
C LYS A 73 3.73 4.00 -3.51
N LEU A 74 4.71 4.12 -4.35
CA LEU A 74 6.05 3.53 -4.13
C LEU A 74 6.86 4.35 -3.13
N VAL A 75 7.71 3.66 -2.36
CA VAL A 75 8.63 4.28 -1.41
C VAL A 75 9.76 4.98 -2.19
N PRO A 76 9.90 6.32 -2.03
CA PRO A 76 11.01 7.04 -2.68
C PRO A 76 12.37 6.54 -2.20
N GLY A 77 13.30 6.36 -3.14
CA GLY A 77 14.66 5.90 -2.87
C GLY A 77 14.82 4.38 -2.74
N VAL A 78 13.73 3.65 -2.45
CA VAL A 78 13.76 2.18 -2.29
C VAL A 78 13.05 1.48 -3.46
N GLU A 79 11.80 1.85 -3.71
CA GLU A 79 10.97 1.25 -4.77
C GLU A 79 10.90 2.13 -6.02
N LYS A 80 11.17 3.43 -5.88
CA LYS A 80 11.20 4.39 -6.99
C LYS A 80 12.41 5.30 -6.86
N MET A 81 13.24 5.34 -7.90
CA MET A 81 14.37 6.26 -7.96
C MET A 81 13.84 7.71 -8.01
N PRO A 82 14.19 8.57 -7.03
CA PRO A 82 13.87 9.98 -7.10
C PRO A 82 14.74 10.63 -8.20
N PHE A 83 14.13 11.50 -9.00
CA PHE A 83 14.81 12.23 -10.08
C PHE A 83 15.68 11.33 -10.99
N PRO A 84 15.11 10.32 -11.68
CA PRO A 84 15.89 9.32 -12.42
C PRO A 84 16.84 9.96 -13.44
N LYS A 85 16.42 11.03 -14.13
CA LYS A 85 17.27 11.73 -15.11
C LYS A 85 18.58 12.28 -14.53
N ILE A 86 18.65 12.54 -13.24
CA ILE A 86 19.82 13.12 -12.56
C ILE A 86 20.59 12.04 -11.79
N LEU A 87 19.87 11.08 -11.19
CA LEU A 87 20.42 10.12 -10.25
C LEU A 87 20.67 8.72 -10.84
N ASP A 88 20.31 8.47 -12.10
CA ASP A 88 20.61 7.18 -12.77
C ASP A 88 22.07 6.73 -12.67
N PRO A 89 23.08 7.62 -12.74
CA PRO A 89 24.48 7.22 -12.53
C PRO A 89 24.76 6.69 -11.11
N LEU A 90 23.96 7.14 -10.11
CA LEU A 90 24.06 6.73 -8.70
C LEU A 90 23.19 5.52 -8.37
N ALA A 91 22.34 5.09 -9.29
CA ALA A 91 21.44 3.95 -9.10
C ALA A 91 22.19 2.65 -8.75
N LYS A 92 23.41 2.49 -9.25
CA LYS A 92 24.29 1.36 -8.93
C LYS A 92 24.72 1.30 -7.46
N ILE A 93 24.71 2.42 -6.75
CA ILE A 93 25.09 2.52 -5.33
C ILE A 93 23.88 2.31 -4.43
N ALA A 94 22.67 2.73 -4.86
CA ALA A 94 21.43 2.63 -4.10
C ALA A 94 20.87 1.19 -3.96
N VAL A 95 21.42 0.24 -4.69
CA VAL A 95 20.86 -1.11 -4.95
C VAL A 95 21.02 -2.09 -3.78
N ASN A 96 21.78 -1.80 -2.74
CA ASN A 96 22.09 -2.79 -1.67
C ASN A 96 21.17 -2.78 -0.44
N LEU A 97 19.99 -2.20 -0.51
CA LEU A 97 19.04 -2.17 0.61
C LEU A 97 18.02 -3.33 0.60
N GLY A 98 18.35 -4.46 -0.05
CA GLY A 98 17.55 -5.69 0.02
C GLY A 98 16.30 -5.69 -0.86
N GLY A 99 16.18 -4.77 -1.81
CA GLY A 99 15.10 -4.73 -2.81
C GLY A 99 15.55 -5.22 -4.19
N THR A 100 14.61 -5.41 -5.09
CA THR A 100 14.90 -5.61 -6.52
C THR A 100 15.61 -4.37 -7.08
N SER A 101 16.69 -4.56 -7.80
CA SER A 101 17.42 -3.46 -8.43
C SER A 101 16.55 -2.72 -9.45
N GLY A 102 16.44 -1.40 -9.33
CA GLY A 102 15.68 -0.53 -10.23
C GLY A 102 14.28 -0.15 -9.69
N SER A 103 13.63 0.81 -10.35
CA SER A 103 12.28 1.23 -9.99
C SER A 103 11.26 0.13 -10.25
N LEU A 104 10.27 0.01 -9.38
CA LEU A 104 9.12 -0.87 -9.57
C LEU A 104 8.06 -0.19 -10.45
N GLY A 105 7.23 -0.98 -11.10
CA GLY A 105 5.98 -0.52 -11.70
C GLY A 105 4.97 -0.12 -10.63
N SER A 106 4.03 0.76 -11.00
CA SER A 106 2.94 1.18 -10.12
C SER A 106 1.65 1.38 -10.91
N GLU A 107 0.51 1.18 -10.25
CA GLU A 107 -0.81 1.52 -10.78
C GLU A 107 -1.22 2.94 -10.38
N ASN A 108 -2.27 3.45 -11.03
CA ASN A 108 -2.78 4.80 -10.77
C ASN A 108 -4.01 4.82 -9.86
N TYR A 109 -4.61 3.69 -9.58
CA TYR A 109 -5.84 3.55 -8.80
C TYR A 109 -5.78 2.32 -7.89
N ILE A 110 -6.54 2.36 -6.81
CA ILE A 110 -6.69 1.24 -5.88
C ILE A 110 -7.92 0.45 -6.27
N ASN A 111 -7.74 -0.87 -6.43
CA ASN A 111 -8.83 -1.82 -6.58
C ASN A 111 -9.19 -2.40 -5.21
N SER A 112 -10.47 -2.35 -4.86
CA SER A 112 -11.01 -3.09 -3.72
C SER A 112 -11.48 -4.47 -4.18
N PHE A 113 -11.25 -5.47 -3.35
CA PHE A 113 -11.70 -6.84 -3.62
C PHE A 113 -13.10 -7.07 -3.03
N LEU A 114 -13.97 -7.69 -3.80
CA LEU A 114 -15.30 -8.05 -3.34
C LEU A 114 -15.24 -9.38 -2.57
N VAL A 115 -15.62 -9.34 -1.30
CA VAL A 115 -15.78 -10.49 -0.42
C VAL A 115 -17.25 -10.59 -0.03
N ASN A 116 -17.96 -11.54 -0.60
CA ASN A 116 -19.43 -11.61 -0.53
C ASN A 116 -20.07 -10.30 -1.02
N THR A 117 -20.65 -9.51 -0.10
CA THR A 117 -21.29 -8.22 -0.38
C THR A 117 -20.46 -7.03 0.09
N SER A 118 -19.22 -7.24 0.51
CA SER A 118 -18.38 -6.23 1.15
C SER A 118 -17.10 -5.99 0.38
N LEU A 119 -16.70 -4.74 0.31
CA LEU A 119 -15.45 -4.33 -0.33
C LEU A 119 -14.31 -4.29 0.70
N VAL A 120 -13.25 -4.99 0.40
CA VAL A 120 -11.99 -5.01 1.16
C VAL A 120 -10.93 -4.29 0.35
N THR A 121 -10.45 -3.17 0.87
CA THR A 121 -9.42 -2.37 0.19
C THR A 121 -8.03 -2.75 0.70
N PRO A 122 -7.16 -3.31 -0.16
CA PRO A 122 -5.78 -3.59 0.20
C PRO A 122 -4.98 -2.28 0.27
N LEU A 123 -4.08 -2.17 1.24
CA LEU A 123 -3.07 -1.13 1.32
C LEU A 123 -1.70 -1.78 1.52
N ILE A 124 -0.77 -1.54 0.60
CA ILE A 124 0.55 -2.17 0.65
C ILE A 124 1.54 -1.23 1.34
N CYS A 125 1.93 -1.59 2.58
CA CYS A 125 3.01 -0.95 3.32
C CYS A 125 2.87 0.59 3.37
N TYR A 126 3.75 1.32 2.67
CA TYR A 126 3.82 2.78 2.63
C TYR A 126 2.51 3.47 2.20
N GLU A 127 1.63 2.78 1.49
CA GLU A 127 0.32 3.33 1.12
C GLU A 127 -0.51 3.72 2.34
N SER A 128 -0.41 2.98 3.44
CA SER A 128 -1.14 3.28 4.68
C SER A 128 -0.71 4.58 5.36
N VAL A 129 0.45 5.14 4.98
CA VAL A 129 0.92 6.46 5.45
C VAL A 129 0.12 7.59 4.82
N HIS A 130 -0.35 7.40 3.59
CA HIS A 130 -1.03 8.44 2.81
C HIS A 130 -2.52 8.52 3.15
N GLY A 131 -3.00 9.71 3.54
CA GLY A 131 -4.40 9.94 3.88
C GLY A 131 -5.34 10.01 2.69
N ASP A 132 -4.81 10.23 1.50
CA ASP A 132 -5.55 10.30 0.24
C ASP A 132 -5.75 8.92 -0.44
N ILE A 133 -5.32 7.85 0.22
CA ILE A 133 -5.37 6.48 -0.31
C ILE A 133 -6.46 5.64 0.36
N GLY A 134 -7.09 4.76 -0.42
CA GLY A 134 -8.16 3.88 0.06
C GLY A 134 -9.43 4.64 0.40
N LEU A 135 -9.59 5.86 -0.14
CA LEU A 135 -10.80 6.65 -0.03
C LEU A 135 -11.88 6.09 -0.98
N GLY A 136 -13.13 6.32 -0.63
CA GLY A 136 -14.27 5.89 -1.43
C GLY A 136 -15.01 4.70 -0.81
N GLU A 137 -15.60 3.88 -1.66
CA GLU A 137 -16.40 2.73 -1.21
C GLU A 137 -15.48 1.60 -0.72
N THR A 138 -15.49 1.39 0.57
CA THR A 138 -14.81 0.27 1.24
C THR A 138 -15.55 -0.08 2.52
N ASN A 139 -15.47 -1.33 2.94
CA ASN A 139 -16.05 -1.79 4.20
C ASN A 139 -14.99 -2.16 5.23
N LEU A 140 -13.79 -2.50 4.76
CA LEU A 140 -12.65 -2.94 5.55
C LEU A 140 -11.35 -2.52 4.86
N LEU A 141 -10.37 -2.08 5.62
CA LEU A 141 -9.02 -1.87 5.12
C LEU A 141 -8.12 -3.06 5.50
N ALA A 142 -7.41 -3.61 4.54
CA ALA A 142 -6.48 -4.71 4.74
C ALA A 142 -5.05 -4.26 4.42
N ILE A 143 -4.23 -4.05 5.45
CA ILE A 143 -2.84 -3.61 5.29
C ILE A 143 -1.92 -4.82 5.24
N ILE A 144 -1.10 -4.90 4.19
CA ILE A 144 -0.04 -5.89 4.03
C ILE A 144 1.29 -5.16 4.05
N THR A 145 2.22 -5.56 4.92
CA THR A 145 3.47 -4.82 5.07
C THR A 145 4.66 -5.71 5.44
N ASN A 146 5.84 -5.21 5.16
CA ASN A 146 7.10 -5.68 5.71
C ASN A 146 7.84 -4.47 6.29
N ASP A 147 7.88 -4.37 7.62
CA ASP A 147 8.50 -3.26 8.34
C ASP A 147 9.97 -3.53 8.70
N GLY A 148 10.57 -4.60 8.18
CA GLY A 148 11.96 -4.99 8.44
C GLY A 148 13.00 -3.91 8.14
N TRP A 149 12.68 -2.98 7.24
CA TRP A 149 13.51 -1.83 6.89
C TRP A 149 13.89 -0.96 8.08
N TRP A 150 12.99 -0.81 9.05
CA TRP A 150 13.22 0.03 10.23
C TRP A 150 13.93 -0.70 11.36
N LYS A 151 14.19 -2.02 11.20
CA LYS A 151 14.70 -2.83 12.29
C LYS A 151 13.87 -2.57 13.56
N ASN A 152 14.36 -2.87 14.74
CA ASN A 152 13.64 -2.62 15.99
C ASN A 152 13.81 -1.16 16.46
N THR A 153 13.22 -0.22 15.72
CA THR A 153 13.24 1.23 16.01
C THR A 153 11.82 1.79 16.19
N ALA A 154 11.68 3.10 16.33
CA ALA A 154 10.37 3.75 16.40
C ALA A 154 9.57 3.68 15.09
N GLY A 155 10.19 3.43 13.93
CA GLY A 155 9.57 3.49 12.61
C GLY A 155 8.37 2.57 12.45
N TYR A 156 8.50 1.28 12.82
CA TYR A 156 7.41 0.32 12.71
C TYR A 156 6.24 0.63 13.66
N LYS A 157 6.52 1.25 14.82
CA LYS A 157 5.50 1.69 15.78
C LYS A 157 4.71 2.87 15.21
N GLN A 158 5.40 3.81 14.57
CA GLN A 158 4.76 4.93 13.86
C GLN A 158 3.92 4.42 12.69
N HIS A 159 4.42 3.44 11.94
CA HIS A 159 3.68 2.84 10.83
C HIS A 159 2.38 2.16 11.31
N LEU A 160 2.38 1.50 12.47
CA LEU A 160 1.15 1.02 13.10
C LEU A 160 0.18 2.18 13.46
N ASN A 161 0.70 3.31 13.95
CA ASN A 161 -0.14 4.46 14.27
C ASN A 161 -0.79 5.08 13.02
N TYR A 162 -0.15 5.04 11.85
CA TYR A 162 -0.81 5.41 10.60
C TYR A 162 -1.98 4.49 10.26
N ALA A 163 -1.86 3.18 10.50
CA ALA A 163 -2.99 2.26 10.32
C ALA A 163 -4.18 2.64 11.23
N ARG A 164 -3.92 3.03 12.49
CA ARG A 164 -4.95 3.54 13.40
C ARG A 164 -5.59 4.83 12.88
N LEU A 165 -4.78 5.72 12.34
CA LEU A 165 -5.26 6.98 11.75
C LEU A 165 -6.19 6.70 10.55
N ARG A 166 -5.83 5.77 9.66
CA ARG A 166 -6.70 5.33 8.55
C ARG A 166 -8.04 4.81 9.05
N ALA A 167 -8.04 4.01 10.13
CA ALA A 167 -9.28 3.51 10.73
C ALA A 167 -10.18 4.66 11.22
N ILE A 168 -9.61 5.68 11.89
CA ILE A 168 -10.33 6.84 12.42
C ILE A 168 -10.92 7.70 11.29
N GLU A 169 -10.09 8.04 10.30
CA GLU A 169 -10.47 8.93 9.19
C GLU A 169 -11.60 8.36 8.35
N GLN A 170 -11.57 7.06 8.12
CA GLN A 170 -12.55 6.40 7.25
C GLN A 170 -13.68 5.71 8.01
N ARG A 171 -13.59 5.63 9.34
CA ARG A 171 -14.54 4.86 10.19
C ARG A 171 -14.67 3.41 9.73
N LYS A 172 -13.55 2.81 9.35
CA LYS A 172 -13.44 1.41 8.94
C LYS A 172 -12.55 0.65 9.91
N SER A 173 -12.84 -0.64 10.11
CA SER A 173 -11.88 -1.52 10.76
C SER A 173 -10.66 -1.72 9.87
N VAL A 174 -9.50 -2.00 10.48
CA VAL A 174 -8.26 -2.32 9.78
C VAL A 174 -7.74 -3.66 10.26
N VAL A 175 -7.46 -4.54 9.31
CA VAL A 175 -6.70 -5.78 9.53
C VAL A 175 -5.31 -5.58 8.96
N ARG A 176 -4.28 -5.71 9.80
CA ARG A 176 -2.89 -5.49 9.39
C ARG A 176 -2.10 -6.76 9.57
N SER A 177 -1.54 -7.26 8.47
CA SER A 177 -0.61 -8.38 8.43
C SER A 177 0.80 -7.90 8.11
N ALA A 178 1.74 -8.13 9.00
CA ALA A 178 3.13 -7.74 8.86
C ALA A 178 4.03 -8.99 8.80
N ASN A 179 4.81 -9.13 7.72
CA ASN A 179 5.83 -10.18 7.64
C ASN A 179 6.92 -9.98 8.71
N THR A 180 7.43 -8.75 8.82
CA THR A 180 8.23 -8.25 9.93
C THR A 180 7.57 -6.96 10.41
N GLY A 181 7.42 -6.77 11.70
CA GLY A 181 6.69 -5.64 12.27
C GLY A 181 5.57 -6.09 13.18
N ILE A 182 4.55 -5.25 13.37
CA ILE A 182 3.41 -5.54 14.23
C ILE A 182 2.19 -5.87 13.37
N SER A 183 1.71 -7.10 13.43
CA SER A 183 0.37 -7.46 12.95
C SER A 183 -0.68 -6.98 13.94
N SER A 184 -1.86 -6.55 13.47
CA SER A 184 -2.88 -6.00 14.36
C SER A 184 -4.29 -6.04 13.79
N ILE A 185 -5.27 -6.06 14.70
CA ILE A 185 -6.68 -5.84 14.43
C ILE A 185 -7.07 -4.51 15.09
N ILE A 186 -7.62 -3.59 14.30
CA ILE A 186 -7.93 -2.22 14.74
C ILE A 186 -9.40 -1.95 14.42
N ASN A 187 -10.16 -1.42 15.38
CA ASN A 187 -11.54 -1.05 15.15
C ASN A 187 -11.68 0.31 14.44
N SER A 188 -12.89 0.67 14.04
CA SER A 188 -13.18 1.93 13.33
C SER A 188 -12.97 3.21 14.16
N ARG A 189 -12.62 3.10 15.45
CA ARG A 189 -12.22 4.22 16.31
C ARG A 189 -10.71 4.35 16.45
N GLY A 190 -9.93 3.43 15.84
CA GLY A 190 -8.48 3.39 15.95
C GLY A 190 -7.97 2.66 17.20
N ASP A 191 -8.84 1.99 17.97
CA ASP A 191 -8.40 1.18 19.09
C ASP A 191 -7.79 -0.12 18.57
N VAL A 192 -6.61 -0.47 19.06
CA VAL A 192 -5.92 -1.73 18.74
C VAL A 192 -6.51 -2.84 19.61
N LEU A 193 -7.32 -3.70 19.02
CA LEU A 193 -7.99 -4.80 19.72
C LEU A 193 -7.03 -5.98 19.99
N GLN A 194 -6.18 -6.29 19.00
CA GLN A 194 -5.14 -7.31 19.09
C GLN A 194 -3.90 -6.83 18.36
N LYS A 195 -2.72 -7.21 18.83
CA LYS A 195 -1.45 -6.98 18.16
C LYS A 195 -0.43 -8.05 18.50
N SER A 196 0.48 -8.34 17.55
CA SER A 196 1.70 -9.11 17.79
C SER A 196 2.79 -8.25 18.43
N ASN A 197 3.87 -8.88 18.85
CA ASN A 197 5.13 -8.20 19.10
C ASN A 197 5.90 -7.97 17.77
N TRP A 198 7.03 -7.27 17.87
CA TRP A 198 7.97 -7.14 16.78
C TRP A 198 8.61 -8.51 16.46
N ASP A 199 8.65 -8.84 15.15
CA ASP A 199 9.32 -10.05 14.63
C ASP A 199 8.84 -11.36 15.30
N GLU A 200 7.56 -11.44 15.62
CA GLU A 200 6.91 -12.59 16.22
C GLU A 200 6.14 -13.40 15.19
N VAL A 201 6.38 -14.70 15.15
CA VAL A 201 5.57 -15.63 14.34
C VAL A 201 4.29 -15.93 15.10
N VAL A 202 3.17 -15.35 14.65
CA VAL A 202 1.87 -15.44 15.34
C VAL A 202 0.74 -15.62 14.35
N CYS A 203 -0.28 -16.36 14.74
CA CYS A 203 -1.58 -16.42 14.07
C CYS A 203 -2.62 -15.73 14.96
N MET A 204 -3.31 -14.75 14.40
CA MET A 204 -4.37 -14.01 15.12
C MET A 204 -5.71 -14.25 14.46
N GLN A 205 -6.76 -14.34 15.28
CA GLN A 205 -8.14 -14.51 14.85
C GLN A 205 -9.02 -13.47 15.54
N ALA A 206 -9.88 -12.80 14.78
CA ALA A 206 -10.88 -11.88 15.31
C ALA A 206 -12.09 -11.76 14.41
N ASN A 207 -13.22 -11.40 15.00
CA ASN A 207 -14.37 -10.88 14.27
C ASN A 207 -14.19 -9.38 14.12
N VAL A 208 -14.28 -8.87 12.89
CA VAL A 208 -14.16 -7.45 12.58
C VAL A 208 -15.49 -6.88 12.08
N SER A 209 -15.84 -5.69 12.54
CA SER A 209 -17.04 -5.01 12.07
C SER A 209 -16.77 -4.41 10.67
N LEU A 210 -17.64 -4.73 9.73
CA LEU A 210 -17.69 -4.08 8.42
C LEU A 210 -18.56 -2.82 8.52
N SER A 211 -18.17 -1.75 7.86
CA SER A 211 -18.84 -0.46 7.94
C SER A 211 -19.13 0.12 6.57
N ASN A 212 -20.34 0.59 6.34
CA ASN A 212 -20.76 1.34 5.15
C ASN A 212 -20.68 2.86 5.37
N THR A 213 -20.24 3.32 6.54
CA THR A 213 -20.17 4.74 6.87
C THR A 213 -19.18 5.47 5.98
N ASN A 214 -19.60 6.54 5.33
CA ASN A 214 -18.73 7.47 4.63
C ASN A 214 -18.52 8.70 5.51
N THR A 215 -17.27 9.01 5.81
CA THR A 215 -16.90 10.22 6.55
C THR A 215 -16.69 11.40 5.61
N VAL A 216 -16.70 12.63 6.14
CA VAL A 216 -16.31 13.82 5.39
C VAL A 216 -14.89 13.62 4.82
N TYR A 217 -13.98 13.03 5.60
CA TYR A 217 -12.62 12.77 5.16
C TYR A 217 -12.56 11.74 4.02
N SER A 218 -13.34 10.65 4.07
CA SER A 218 -13.37 9.66 2.98
C SER A 218 -13.93 10.21 1.67
N GLN A 219 -14.77 11.27 1.73
CA GLN A 219 -15.34 11.92 0.56
C GLN A 219 -14.44 13.02 -0.01
N LEU A 220 -13.86 13.85 0.85
CA LEU A 220 -13.09 15.03 0.47
C LEU A 220 -11.57 14.81 0.47
N GLY A 221 -11.09 13.68 1.01
CA GLY A 221 -9.68 13.41 1.19
C GLY A 221 -9.05 14.36 2.22
N ASP A 222 -7.76 14.63 2.11
CA ASP A 222 -7.03 15.55 3.00
C ASP A 222 -7.42 17.02 2.75
N TYR A 223 -8.67 17.37 3.07
CA TYR A 223 -9.16 18.74 2.94
C TYR A 223 -8.51 19.66 3.97
N ILE A 224 -8.15 19.16 5.15
CA ILE A 224 -7.51 19.95 6.21
C ILE A 224 -6.13 20.43 5.74
N GLY A 225 -5.33 19.53 5.17
CA GLY A 225 -4.02 19.89 4.61
C GLY A 225 -4.14 20.89 3.48
N ARG A 226 -5.09 20.70 2.56
CA ARG A 226 -5.32 21.66 1.46
C ARG A 226 -5.72 23.05 1.95
N VAL A 227 -6.63 23.13 2.91
CA VAL A 227 -7.04 24.40 3.53
C VAL A 227 -5.85 25.05 4.27
N SER A 228 -5.08 24.27 5.00
CA SER A 228 -3.89 24.76 5.72
C SER A 228 -2.84 25.34 4.77
N VAL A 229 -2.57 24.67 3.66
CA VAL A 229 -1.66 25.19 2.62
C VAL A 229 -2.18 26.49 2.01
N PHE A 230 -3.48 26.57 1.71
CA PHE A 230 -4.10 27.79 1.19
C PHE A 230 -3.95 28.98 2.17
N ILE A 231 -4.24 28.76 3.44
CA ILE A 231 -4.07 29.78 4.49
C ILE A 231 -2.60 30.19 4.63
N ALA A 232 -1.67 29.22 4.62
CA ALA A 232 -0.23 29.51 4.69
C ALA A 232 0.24 30.41 3.52
N ILE A 233 -0.25 30.18 2.31
CA ILE A 233 0.05 31.02 1.14
C ILE A 233 -0.47 32.44 1.36
N ILE A 234 -1.70 32.60 1.88
CA ILE A 234 -2.26 33.93 2.18
C ILE A 234 -1.37 34.67 3.18
N PHE A 235 -0.99 34.04 4.29
CA PHE A 235 -0.11 34.65 5.29
C PHE A 235 1.26 35.01 4.70
N LEU A 236 1.80 34.18 3.83
CA LEU A 236 3.06 34.46 3.15
C LEU A 236 2.94 35.75 2.31
N ILE A 237 1.89 35.84 1.48
CA ILE A 237 1.60 37.01 0.64
C ILE A 237 1.43 38.27 1.51
N MET A 238 0.64 38.19 2.58
CA MET A 238 0.44 39.32 3.50
C MET A 238 1.76 39.79 4.11
N THR A 239 2.64 38.87 4.48
CA THR A 239 3.98 39.21 5.00
C THR A 239 4.82 39.97 3.99
N PHE A 240 4.86 39.49 2.73
CA PHE A 240 5.57 40.20 1.66
C PHE A 240 5.02 41.57 1.36
N VAL A 241 3.69 41.73 1.32
CA VAL A 241 3.05 43.04 1.11
C VAL A 241 3.38 43.99 2.26
N LYS A 242 3.25 43.54 3.53
CA LYS A 242 3.57 44.36 4.69
C LYS A 242 5.04 44.85 4.68
N VAL A 243 5.98 43.95 4.36
CA VAL A 243 7.41 44.31 4.28
C VAL A 243 7.68 45.32 3.16
N ARG A 244 6.94 45.27 2.04
CA ARG A 244 7.09 46.26 0.96
C ARG A 244 6.46 47.61 1.30
N LEU A 245 5.35 47.64 2.05
CA LEU A 245 4.67 48.88 2.44
C LEU A 245 5.36 49.59 3.62
N SER A 246 6.23 48.91 4.35
CA SER A 246 7.00 49.48 5.47
C SER A 246 8.37 50.05 5.05
N LYS A 247 8.71 49.97 3.79
CA LYS A 247 9.87 50.62 3.16
C LYS A 247 9.42 51.83 2.36
#